data_0667ac946e6861501ff3b198a2f5a4fa
#
_entry.id   0667ac946e6861501ff3b198a2f5a4fa
#
_cell.length_a   1.000
_cell.length_b   1.000
_cell.length_c   1.000
_cell.angle_alpha   90.00
_cell.angle_beta   90.00
_cell.angle_gamma   90.00
#
_symmetry.space_group_name_H-M   'P 1'
#
loop_
_entity.id
_entity.type
_entity.pdbx_description
1 polymer ?
#
loop_
_entity_poly.entity_id
_entity_poly.type
_entity_poly.pdbx_seq_one_letter_code
_entity_poly.pdbx_strand_id
1 'polypeptide(L)'
;MLLKLKTLGMIAGCALLLNSCAAQSSRETTTEALTSILAGNQRAEENRARDVYRHPKQTLLFFGVRPEMSVLEVWPTPGYYTEILAPLLRAKGKYYAAVMAADPASSYVTKSLENYRVKLAERPDLYDKVIVVTMPTNGANVVPPGTLDMVVTFRNLHNWMSHDEAPQVFATLYKALKPGGILGIAEHRGNPAVPQDPKAKSGYVNEDYAIKLIEAQGFRLVAKSEVNANPKDTKDYPEGVWTLPPTYQLGAKDREKYAAIGESDRFTMRFVKPAR
;
A
#
# COMPACT_ATOMS: atom_id res chain seq x y z
N MET A 1 -54.83 -4.12 25.74
CA MET A 1 -53.42 -3.64 25.93
C MET A 1 -52.50 -4.47 25.08
N LEU A 2 -52.56 -4.36 23.75
CA LEU A 2 -51.72 -5.11 22.78
C LEU A 2 -51.70 -4.36 21.46
N LEU A 3 -50.90 -3.28 21.39
CA LEU A 3 -50.63 -2.62 20.09
C LEU A 3 -49.44 -1.65 20.22
N LYS A 4 -48.23 -2.14 20.55
CA LYS A 4 -46.98 -1.32 20.52
C LYS A 4 -45.70 -2.08 20.20
N LEU A 5 -45.73 -3.25 19.55
CA LEU A 5 -44.49 -4.04 19.33
C LEU A 5 -44.17 -4.36 17.84
N LYS A 6 -44.78 -3.72 16.86
CA LYS A 6 -44.52 -4.01 15.43
C LYS A 6 -43.73 -2.94 14.64
N THR A 7 -43.52 -1.75 15.22
CA THR A 7 -42.85 -0.65 14.50
C THR A 7 -41.35 -0.57 14.63
N LEU A 8 -40.73 -1.24 15.60
CA LEU A 8 -39.27 -1.16 15.82
C LEU A 8 -38.46 -2.08 14.89
N GLY A 9 -39.05 -3.18 14.43
CA GLY A 9 -38.35 -4.14 13.54
C GLY A 9 -38.19 -3.66 12.09
N MET A 10 -39.08 -2.78 11.62
CA MET A 10 -39.09 -2.30 10.23
C MET A 10 -38.07 -1.19 9.96
N ILE A 11 -37.75 -0.37 10.96
CA ILE A 11 -36.78 0.73 10.83
C ILE A 11 -35.35 0.20 10.81
N ALA A 12 -35.01 -0.84 11.57
CA ALA A 12 -33.69 -1.45 11.60
C ALA A 12 -33.37 -2.19 10.27
N GLY A 13 -34.36 -2.83 9.65
CA GLY A 13 -34.20 -3.52 8.37
C GLY A 13 -33.95 -2.56 7.20
N CYS A 14 -34.64 -1.42 7.15
CA CYS A 14 -34.42 -0.40 6.10
C CYS A 14 -33.05 0.28 6.21
N ALA A 15 -32.56 0.55 7.43
CA ALA A 15 -31.24 1.15 7.63
C ALA A 15 -30.08 0.24 7.17
N LEU A 16 -30.19 -1.08 7.38
CA LEU A 16 -29.21 -2.05 6.93
C LEU A 16 -29.21 -2.19 5.39
N LEU A 17 -30.35 -2.16 4.74
CA LEU A 17 -30.46 -2.22 3.28
C LEU A 17 -29.93 -0.94 2.61
N LEU A 18 -30.21 0.24 3.16
CA LEU A 18 -29.72 1.51 2.63
C LEU A 18 -28.18 1.61 2.74
N ASN A 19 -27.60 1.18 3.84
CA ASN A 19 -26.13 1.13 4.01
C ASN A 19 -25.47 0.15 3.04
N SER A 20 -26.09 -1.00 2.78
CA SER A 20 -25.60 -1.98 1.82
C SER A 20 -25.61 -1.43 0.39
N CYS A 21 -26.70 -0.81 -0.04
CA CYS A 21 -26.83 -0.21 -1.38
C CYS A 21 -25.84 0.96 -1.56
N ALA A 22 -25.68 1.83 -0.56
CA ALA A 22 -24.73 2.94 -0.63
C ALA A 22 -23.27 2.46 -0.70
N ALA A 23 -22.91 1.43 0.05
CA ALA A 23 -21.57 0.82 0.01
C ALA A 23 -21.29 0.14 -1.32
N GLN A 24 -22.26 -0.51 -1.92
CA GLN A 24 -22.15 -1.16 -3.24
C GLN A 24 -22.00 -0.11 -4.35
N SER A 25 -22.81 0.93 -4.37
CA SER A 25 -22.72 2.05 -5.32
C SER A 25 -21.36 2.76 -5.24
N SER A 26 -20.84 3.01 -4.04
CA SER A 26 -19.52 3.60 -3.84
C SER A 26 -18.39 2.70 -4.37
N ARG A 27 -18.52 1.38 -4.20
CA ARG A 27 -17.55 0.41 -4.72
C ARG A 27 -17.57 0.32 -6.25
N GLU A 28 -18.73 0.35 -6.87
CA GLU A 28 -18.91 0.36 -8.32
C GLU A 28 -18.27 1.61 -8.92
N THR A 29 -18.57 2.79 -8.39
CA THR A 29 -17.98 4.07 -8.82
C THR A 29 -16.44 4.07 -8.68
N THR A 30 -15.90 3.50 -7.60
CA THR A 30 -14.45 3.38 -7.40
C THR A 30 -13.84 2.41 -8.43
N THR A 31 -14.52 1.30 -8.73
CA THR A 31 -14.07 0.30 -9.72
C THR A 31 -14.00 0.90 -11.12
N GLU A 32 -14.98 1.69 -11.51
CA GLU A 32 -15.03 2.38 -12.80
C GLU A 32 -13.91 3.44 -12.90
N ALA A 33 -13.75 4.26 -11.85
CA ALA A 33 -12.69 5.26 -11.78
C ALA A 33 -11.30 4.62 -11.90
N LEU A 34 -11.02 3.56 -11.15
CA LEU A 34 -9.75 2.82 -11.25
C LEU A 34 -9.54 2.22 -12.63
N THR A 35 -10.60 1.68 -13.26
CA THR A 35 -10.50 1.12 -14.62
C THR A 35 -10.11 2.19 -15.63
N SER A 36 -10.76 3.36 -15.58
CA SER A 36 -10.45 4.49 -16.44
C SER A 36 -9.02 5.02 -16.21
N ILE A 37 -8.61 5.18 -14.95
CA ILE A 37 -7.27 5.67 -14.59
C ILE A 37 -6.19 4.69 -15.08
N LEU A 38 -6.40 3.38 -14.93
CA LEU A 38 -5.43 2.37 -15.36
C LEU A 38 -5.27 2.30 -16.89
N ALA A 39 -6.32 2.61 -17.64
CA ALA A 39 -6.28 2.74 -19.10
C ALA A 39 -5.72 4.09 -19.59
N GLY A 40 -5.54 5.05 -18.68
CA GLY A 40 -5.14 6.41 -19.04
C GLY A 40 -3.70 6.53 -19.53
N ASN A 41 -3.44 7.55 -20.33
CA ASN A 41 -2.13 7.85 -20.93
C ASN A 41 -1.11 8.47 -19.96
N GLN A 42 -1.53 8.81 -18.74
CA GLN A 42 -0.64 9.30 -17.68
C GLN A 42 0.24 8.19 -17.09
N ARG A 43 -0.09 6.93 -17.37
CA ARG A 43 0.66 5.78 -16.88
C ARG A 43 1.88 5.52 -17.76
N ALA A 44 3.07 5.56 -17.17
CA ALA A 44 4.31 5.17 -17.84
C ALA A 44 4.24 3.72 -18.33
N GLU A 45 4.80 3.44 -19.49
CA GLU A 45 4.74 2.11 -20.13
C GLU A 45 5.38 1.04 -19.25
N GLU A 46 6.54 1.34 -18.64
CA GLU A 46 7.22 0.45 -17.71
C GLU A 46 6.38 0.15 -16.44
N ASN A 47 5.52 1.08 -16.02
CA ASN A 47 4.60 0.85 -14.91
C ASN A 47 3.41 -0.01 -15.34
N ARG A 48 2.84 0.23 -16.54
CA ARG A 48 1.77 -0.59 -17.10
C ARG A 48 2.20 -2.05 -17.31
N ALA A 49 3.41 -2.27 -17.82
CA ALA A 49 3.98 -3.61 -18.00
C ALA A 49 4.06 -4.42 -16.69
N ARG A 50 4.06 -3.75 -15.55
CA ARG A 50 4.12 -4.38 -14.22
C ARG A 50 2.74 -4.69 -13.62
N ASP A 51 1.66 -4.23 -14.24
CA ASP A 51 0.29 -4.42 -13.71
C ASP A 51 -0.07 -5.91 -13.63
N VAL A 52 0.46 -6.75 -14.53
CA VAL A 52 0.26 -8.22 -14.53
C VAL A 52 0.84 -8.91 -13.28
N TYR A 53 1.76 -8.26 -12.58
CA TYR A 53 2.36 -8.76 -11.34
C TYR A 53 1.85 -8.05 -10.09
N ARG A 54 1.30 -6.84 -10.23
CA ARG A 54 0.94 -5.96 -9.11
C ARG A 54 -0.54 -5.79 -8.90
N HIS A 55 -1.35 -6.19 -9.89
CA HIS A 55 -2.81 -6.18 -9.85
C HIS A 55 -3.39 -4.93 -9.16
N PRO A 56 -3.01 -3.70 -9.59
CA PRO A 56 -3.23 -2.48 -8.81
C PRO A 56 -4.71 -2.22 -8.51
N LYS A 57 -5.61 -2.49 -9.47
CA LYS A 57 -7.04 -2.33 -9.26
C LYS A 57 -7.55 -3.24 -8.14
N GLN A 58 -7.25 -4.52 -8.25
CA GLN A 58 -7.70 -5.52 -7.28
C GLN A 58 -7.09 -5.26 -5.89
N THR A 59 -5.81 -4.88 -5.84
CA THR A 59 -5.10 -4.54 -4.60
C THR A 59 -5.73 -3.34 -3.90
N LEU A 60 -5.99 -2.25 -4.63
CA LEU A 60 -6.59 -1.04 -4.04
C LEU A 60 -8.06 -1.28 -3.64
N LEU A 61 -8.83 -2.05 -4.43
CA LEU A 61 -10.19 -2.44 -4.06
C LEU A 61 -10.22 -3.36 -2.82
N PHE A 62 -9.24 -4.26 -2.68
CA PHE A 62 -9.09 -5.08 -1.48
C PHE A 62 -8.77 -4.23 -0.24
N PHE A 63 -7.94 -3.21 -0.36
CA PHE A 63 -7.70 -2.26 0.74
C PHE A 63 -8.95 -1.42 1.05
N GLY A 64 -9.84 -1.26 0.08
CA GLY A 64 -11.08 -0.50 0.25
C GLY A 64 -10.91 1.00 0.02
N VAL A 65 -9.98 1.39 -0.87
CA VAL A 65 -9.78 2.80 -1.25
C VAL A 65 -11.07 3.37 -1.87
N ARG A 66 -11.34 4.65 -1.60
CA ARG A 66 -12.44 5.41 -2.20
C ARG A 66 -11.99 6.83 -2.55
N PRO A 67 -12.58 7.46 -3.57
CA PRO A 67 -12.16 8.78 -4.08
C PRO A 67 -12.21 9.94 -3.06
N GLU A 68 -13.01 9.82 -2.01
CA GLU A 68 -13.17 10.85 -0.97
C GLU A 68 -12.21 10.74 0.21
N MET A 69 -11.38 9.69 0.24
CA MET A 69 -10.47 9.41 1.36
C MET A 69 -9.26 10.34 1.39
N SER A 70 -8.73 10.54 2.60
CA SER A 70 -7.36 11.02 2.83
C SER A 70 -6.44 9.82 2.90
N VAL A 71 -5.62 9.60 1.87
CA VAL A 71 -4.74 8.43 1.72
C VAL A 71 -3.28 8.87 1.75
N LEU A 72 -2.46 8.18 2.52
CA LEU A 72 -1.01 8.35 2.52
C LEU A 72 -0.35 7.11 1.93
N GLU A 73 0.50 7.31 0.92
CA GLU A 73 1.42 6.28 0.41
C GLU A 73 2.80 6.51 1.02
N VAL A 74 3.37 5.45 1.61
CA VAL A 74 4.72 5.50 2.18
C VAL A 74 5.74 5.13 1.12
N TRP A 75 6.75 6.01 0.94
CA TRP A 75 7.83 5.87 -0.03
C TRP A 75 7.32 5.57 -1.45
N PRO A 76 6.59 6.53 -2.06
CA PRO A 76 5.90 6.34 -3.34
C PRO A 76 6.85 6.18 -4.53
N THR A 77 8.13 6.52 -4.37
CA THR A 77 9.11 6.56 -5.46
C THR A 77 9.33 5.19 -6.13
N PRO A 78 9.42 5.12 -7.45
CA PRO A 78 9.40 6.18 -8.47
C PRO A 78 8.00 6.61 -8.93
N GLY A 79 6.90 6.30 -8.21
CA GLY A 79 5.56 6.82 -8.48
C GLY A 79 4.58 5.86 -9.14
N TYR A 80 4.77 4.55 -9.02
CA TYR A 80 3.86 3.56 -9.59
C TYR A 80 2.41 3.76 -9.14
N TYR A 81 2.17 3.82 -7.83
CA TYR A 81 0.83 4.07 -7.29
C TYR A 81 0.45 5.54 -7.29
N THR A 82 1.41 6.47 -7.34
CA THR A 82 1.13 7.91 -7.54
C THR A 82 0.32 8.14 -8.81
N GLU A 83 0.66 7.45 -9.93
CA GLU A 83 -0.06 7.54 -11.21
C GLU A 83 -1.52 7.08 -11.12
N ILE A 84 -1.89 6.40 -10.03
CA ILE A 84 -3.23 5.85 -9.80
C ILE A 84 -3.94 6.62 -8.69
N LEU A 85 -3.30 6.77 -7.53
CA LEU A 85 -3.90 7.38 -6.34
C LEU A 85 -4.08 8.89 -6.48
N ALA A 86 -3.11 9.59 -7.09
CA ALA A 86 -3.22 11.02 -7.25
C ALA A 86 -4.44 11.43 -8.10
N PRO A 87 -4.67 10.91 -9.32
CA PRO A 87 -5.88 11.22 -10.07
C PRO A 87 -7.16 10.71 -9.43
N LEU A 88 -7.14 9.54 -8.76
CA LEU A 88 -8.32 9.00 -8.07
C LEU A 88 -8.82 9.93 -6.96
N LEU A 89 -7.90 10.49 -6.18
CA LEU A 89 -8.22 11.29 -5.00
C LEU A 89 -8.34 12.78 -5.28
N ARG A 90 -7.87 13.24 -6.45
CA ARG A 90 -7.73 14.66 -6.80
C ARG A 90 -8.99 15.50 -6.63
N ALA A 91 -10.15 14.93 -6.98
CA ALA A 91 -11.41 15.68 -7.00
C ALA A 91 -12.07 15.82 -5.63
N LYS A 92 -12.02 14.77 -4.79
CA LYS A 92 -12.81 14.67 -3.56
C LYS A 92 -12.01 14.32 -2.32
N GLY A 93 -10.84 13.68 -2.50
CA GLY A 93 -9.98 13.20 -1.42
C GLY A 93 -8.72 14.01 -1.27
N LYS A 94 -7.75 13.42 -0.57
CA LYS A 94 -6.38 13.96 -0.42
C LYS A 94 -5.37 12.83 -0.58
N TYR A 95 -4.35 13.06 -1.40
CA TYR A 95 -3.23 12.14 -1.54
C TYR A 95 -1.99 12.74 -0.90
N TYR A 96 -1.47 12.04 0.11
CA TYR A 96 -0.22 12.35 0.80
C TYR A 96 0.88 11.40 0.31
N ALA A 97 1.94 11.95 -0.23
CA ALA A 97 3.13 11.24 -0.66
C ALA A 97 4.21 11.36 0.42
N ALA A 98 4.33 10.36 1.29
CA ALA A 98 5.32 10.36 2.36
C ALA A 98 6.66 9.85 1.83
N VAL A 99 7.50 10.76 1.37
CA VAL A 99 8.81 10.45 0.79
C VAL A 99 9.85 10.17 1.87
N MET A 100 10.98 9.55 1.49
CA MET A 100 12.13 9.36 2.38
C MET A 100 12.64 10.71 2.89
N ALA A 101 13.20 10.72 4.11
CA ALA A 101 13.94 11.88 4.59
C ALA A 101 15.15 12.11 3.68
N ALA A 102 15.46 13.39 3.43
CA ALA A 102 16.64 13.74 2.65
C ALA A 102 17.90 13.25 3.36
N ASP A 103 18.77 12.59 2.60
CA ASP A 103 20.07 12.13 3.07
C ASP A 103 21.15 12.55 2.06
N PRO A 104 21.90 13.63 2.34
CA PRO A 104 22.95 14.08 1.44
C PRO A 104 24.08 13.06 1.22
N ALA A 105 24.26 12.11 2.14
CA ALA A 105 25.25 11.05 2.02
C ALA A 105 24.77 9.91 1.08
N SER A 106 23.46 9.82 0.81
CA SER A 106 22.88 8.83 -0.07
C SER A 106 22.54 9.40 -1.45
N SER A 107 23.36 9.09 -2.45
CA SER A 107 23.08 9.45 -3.84
C SER A 107 21.75 8.84 -4.35
N TYR A 108 21.41 7.65 -3.85
CA TYR A 108 20.13 6.99 -4.17
C TYR A 108 18.93 7.80 -3.66
N VAL A 109 18.94 8.20 -2.38
CA VAL A 109 17.85 9.00 -1.80
C VAL A 109 17.72 10.34 -2.51
N THR A 110 18.84 11.05 -2.69
CA THR A 110 18.85 12.36 -3.37
C THR A 110 18.27 12.27 -4.78
N LYS A 111 18.73 11.30 -5.57
CA LYS A 111 18.24 11.10 -6.95
C LYS A 111 16.76 10.66 -6.98
N SER A 112 16.35 9.82 -6.04
CA SER A 112 14.97 9.34 -5.93
C SER A 112 14.00 10.48 -5.63
N LEU A 113 14.35 11.37 -4.70
CA LEU A 113 13.55 12.55 -4.36
C LEU A 113 13.46 13.53 -5.53
N GLU A 114 14.57 13.79 -6.21
CA GLU A 114 14.58 14.68 -7.37
C GLU A 114 13.75 14.13 -8.54
N ASN A 115 13.92 12.85 -8.88
CA ASN A 115 13.12 12.22 -9.94
C ASN A 115 11.61 12.26 -9.60
N TYR A 116 11.25 12.08 -8.33
CA TYR A 116 9.86 12.16 -7.93
C TYR A 116 9.31 13.58 -8.03
N ARG A 117 10.10 14.60 -7.65
CA ARG A 117 9.76 16.02 -7.81
C ARG A 117 9.53 16.37 -9.27
N VAL A 118 10.44 15.93 -10.16
CA VAL A 118 10.32 16.13 -11.62
C VAL A 118 9.04 15.49 -12.14
N LYS A 119 8.77 14.23 -11.80
CA LYS A 119 7.54 13.52 -12.18
C LYS A 119 6.27 14.29 -11.80
N LEU A 120 6.21 14.83 -10.59
CA LEU A 120 5.04 15.61 -10.18
C LEU A 120 4.90 16.92 -10.98
N ALA A 121 6.01 17.55 -11.32
CA ALA A 121 6.03 18.81 -12.09
C ALA A 121 5.67 18.63 -13.56
N GLU A 122 5.89 17.45 -14.16
CA GLU A 122 5.59 17.16 -15.56
C GLU A 122 4.08 17.15 -15.87
N ARG A 123 3.24 16.81 -14.90
CA ARG A 123 1.78 16.70 -15.09
C ARG A 123 1.03 17.42 -13.97
N PRO A 124 1.09 18.76 -13.90
CA PRO A 124 0.38 19.53 -12.90
C PRO A 124 -1.15 19.35 -12.98
N ASP A 125 -1.68 19.07 -14.17
CA ASP A 125 -3.08 18.72 -14.37
C ASP A 125 -3.55 17.50 -13.55
N LEU A 126 -2.64 16.61 -13.16
CA LEU A 126 -2.89 15.40 -12.38
C LEU A 126 -2.34 15.48 -10.95
N TYR A 127 -1.20 16.15 -10.77
CA TYR A 127 -0.40 16.07 -9.54
C TYR A 127 -0.35 17.36 -8.73
N ASP A 128 -0.99 18.46 -9.18
CA ASP A 128 -1.01 19.75 -8.48
C ASP A 128 -1.53 19.71 -7.04
N LYS A 129 -2.33 18.69 -6.71
CA LYS A 129 -2.90 18.50 -5.36
C LYS A 129 -2.20 17.43 -4.53
N VAL A 130 -1.08 16.87 -5.01
CA VAL A 130 -0.28 15.93 -4.24
C VAL A 130 0.38 16.65 -3.07
N ILE A 131 0.15 16.17 -1.86
CA ILE A 131 0.74 16.71 -0.64
C ILE A 131 1.98 15.90 -0.31
N VAL A 132 3.16 16.43 -0.63
CA VAL A 132 4.43 15.79 -0.30
C VAL A 132 4.78 16.06 1.14
N VAL A 133 5.01 14.98 1.91
CA VAL A 133 5.47 15.03 3.31
C VAL A 133 6.69 14.13 3.48
N THR A 134 7.50 14.37 4.48
CA THR A 134 8.63 13.48 4.81
C THR A 134 8.18 12.40 5.77
N MET A 135 8.50 11.14 5.47
CA MET A 135 8.28 10.03 6.39
C MET A 135 9.33 10.04 7.50
N PRO A 136 8.97 10.29 8.76
CA PRO A 136 9.93 10.26 9.85
C PRO A 136 10.19 8.83 10.32
N THR A 137 11.43 8.53 10.71
CA THR A 137 11.81 7.25 11.33
C THR A 137 12.10 7.39 12.84
N ASN A 138 12.03 8.61 13.36
CA ASN A 138 12.32 8.96 14.76
C ASN A 138 11.07 9.11 15.66
N GLY A 139 9.89 8.69 15.19
CA GLY A 139 8.64 8.76 15.95
C GLY A 139 7.90 10.09 15.90
N ALA A 140 8.40 11.06 15.15
CA ALA A 140 7.66 12.29 14.87
C ALA A 140 6.37 11.97 14.07
N ASN A 141 5.43 12.90 14.08
CA ASN A 141 4.19 12.73 13.29
C ASN A 141 4.46 13.03 11.82
N VAL A 142 4.07 12.13 10.93
CA VAL A 142 4.12 12.34 9.47
C VAL A 142 3.06 13.35 9.00
N VAL A 143 1.91 13.34 9.65
CA VAL A 143 0.79 14.29 9.55
C VAL A 143 0.16 14.43 10.94
N PRO A 144 -0.71 15.42 11.18
CA PRO A 144 -1.43 15.51 12.46
C PRO A 144 -2.15 14.19 12.79
N PRO A 145 -2.16 13.76 14.06
CA PRO A 145 -2.84 12.53 14.46
C PRO A 145 -4.31 12.49 14.04
N GLY A 146 -4.77 11.32 13.61
CA GLY A 146 -6.17 11.14 13.19
C GLY A 146 -6.57 11.86 11.91
N THR A 147 -5.61 12.16 11.03
CA THR A 147 -5.87 12.84 9.73
C THR A 147 -6.31 11.87 8.64
N LEU A 148 -5.76 10.66 8.62
CA LEU A 148 -5.85 9.75 7.47
C LEU A 148 -6.97 8.73 7.62
N ASP A 149 -7.66 8.47 6.51
CA ASP A 149 -8.60 7.35 6.39
C ASP A 149 -7.85 6.06 6.05
N MET A 150 -6.76 6.18 5.28
CA MET A 150 -5.97 5.03 4.84
C MET A 150 -4.48 5.37 4.73
N VAL A 151 -3.65 4.39 5.07
CA VAL A 151 -2.22 4.34 4.73
C VAL A 151 -1.98 3.12 3.86
N VAL A 152 -1.19 3.27 2.81
CA VAL A 152 -0.74 2.16 1.98
C VAL A 152 0.78 2.13 1.88
N THR A 153 1.33 0.93 1.85
CA THR A 153 2.77 0.70 1.69
C THR A 153 3.02 -0.54 0.85
N PHE A 154 4.03 -0.46 -0.02
CA PHE A 154 4.31 -1.51 -0.99
C PHE A 154 5.81 -1.82 -1.01
N ARG A 155 6.20 -2.97 -0.44
CA ARG A 155 7.57 -3.49 -0.45
C ARG A 155 8.58 -2.56 0.25
N ASN A 156 8.19 -2.07 1.42
CA ASN A 156 9.03 -1.20 2.24
C ASN A 156 9.38 -1.81 3.61
N LEU A 157 8.58 -2.79 4.08
CA LEU A 157 8.76 -3.38 5.40
C LEU A 157 10.15 -3.97 5.59
N HIS A 158 10.67 -4.72 4.60
CA HIS A 158 12.01 -5.31 4.66
C HIS A 158 13.11 -4.24 4.80
N ASN A 159 12.94 -3.06 4.19
CA ASN A 159 13.87 -1.95 4.35
C ASN A 159 13.84 -1.39 5.79
N TRP A 160 12.66 -1.21 6.37
CA TRP A 160 12.54 -0.75 7.76
C TRP A 160 13.08 -1.79 8.75
N MET A 161 12.93 -3.08 8.46
CA MET A 161 13.52 -4.16 9.26
C MET A 161 15.05 -4.13 9.21
N SER A 162 15.64 -3.87 8.05
CA SER A 162 17.10 -3.80 7.90
C SER A 162 17.75 -2.72 8.77
N HIS A 163 17.01 -1.64 9.07
CA HIS A 163 17.45 -0.50 9.89
C HIS A 163 16.87 -0.48 11.32
N ASP A 164 16.12 -1.52 11.74
CA ASP A 164 15.41 -1.59 13.03
C ASP A 164 14.32 -0.52 13.21
N GLU A 165 13.82 0.06 12.13
CA GLU A 165 12.86 1.17 12.15
C GLU A 165 11.38 0.70 12.10
N ALA A 166 11.12 -0.55 11.73
CA ALA A 166 9.77 -1.03 11.44
C ALA A 166 8.76 -0.79 12.60
N PRO A 167 9.07 -1.05 13.88
CA PRO A 167 8.14 -0.77 14.97
C PRO A 167 7.79 0.72 15.04
N GLN A 168 8.79 1.60 14.91
CA GLN A 168 8.63 3.04 15.01
C GLN A 168 7.84 3.62 13.84
N VAL A 169 8.08 3.10 12.64
CA VAL A 169 7.32 3.46 11.42
C VAL A 169 5.84 3.10 11.62
N PHE A 170 5.52 1.87 12.00
CA PHE A 170 4.12 1.47 12.21
C PHE A 170 3.44 2.24 13.34
N ALA A 171 4.15 2.56 14.43
CA ALA A 171 3.61 3.42 15.49
C ALA A 171 3.26 4.83 14.97
N THR A 172 4.10 5.39 14.10
CA THR A 172 3.86 6.69 13.43
C THR A 172 2.63 6.62 12.53
N LEU A 173 2.51 5.56 11.70
CA LEU A 173 1.35 5.34 10.83
C LEU A 173 0.06 5.12 11.62
N TYR A 174 0.14 4.41 12.75
CA TYR A 174 -0.99 4.22 13.67
C TYR A 174 -1.51 5.55 14.22
N LYS A 175 -0.62 6.44 14.64
CA LYS A 175 -0.99 7.78 15.12
C LYS A 175 -1.68 8.60 14.04
N ALA A 176 -1.18 8.56 12.80
CA ALA A 176 -1.70 9.32 11.67
C ALA A 176 -3.12 8.90 11.25
N LEU A 177 -3.47 7.64 11.44
CA LEU A 177 -4.79 7.09 11.08
C LEU A 177 -5.87 7.51 12.07
N LYS A 178 -7.07 7.78 11.54
CA LYS A 178 -8.32 7.89 12.31
C LYS A 178 -8.64 6.58 13.01
N PRO A 179 -9.41 6.57 14.11
CA PRO A 179 -10.08 5.37 14.58
C PRO A 179 -10.90 4.74 13.44
N GLY A 180 -10.79 3.42 13.23
CA GLY A 180 -11.35 2.73 12.05
C GLY A 180 -10.57 2.88 10.75
N GLY A 181 -9.48 3.66 10.73
CA GLY A 181 -8.63 3.84 9.56
C GLY A 181 -7.87 2.56 9.18
N ILE A 182 -7.52 2.44 7.92
CA ILE A 182 -6.98 1.23 7.30
C ILE A 182 -5.48 1.38 7.01
N LEU A 183 -4.71 0.34 7.33
CA LEU A 183 -3.37 0.11 6.81
C LEU A 183 -3.43 -1.02 5.77
N GLY A 184 -3.13 -0.70 4.50
CA GLY A 184 -2.92 -1.66 3.42
C GLY A 184 -1.44 -1.90 3.18
N ILE A 185 -1.02 -3.15 3.19
CA ILE A 185 0.38 -3.55 2.95
C ILE A 185 0.47 -4.67 1.93
N ALA A 186 1.38 -4.52 0.96
CA ALA A 186 1.88 -5.61 0.13
C ALA A 186 3.40 -5.71 0.28
N GLU A 187 3.90 -6.90 0.63
CA GLU A 187 5.33 -7.13 0.88
C GLU A 187 5.77 -8.49 0.33
N HIS A 188 7.06 -8.62 0.02
CA HIS A 188 7.69 -9.85 -0.46
C HIS A 188 7.51 -10.97 0.56
N ARG A 189 6.76 -12.02 0.19
CA ARG A 189 6.41 -13.11 1.10
C ARG A 189 7.56 -14.08 1.28
N GLY A 190 8.02 -14.23 2.53
CA GLY A 190 9.02 -15.22 2.94
C GLY A 190 8.51 -16.66 2.90
N ASN A 191 9.43 -17.60 3.04
CA ASN A 191 9.13 -19.02 3.19
C ASN A 191 8.80 -19.31 4.67
N PRO A 192 7.57 -19.72 5.01
CA PRO A 192 7.18 -19.96 6.41
C PRO A 192 7.93 -21.12 7.07
N ALA A 193 8.58 -22.01 6.28
CA ALA A 193 9.40 -23.08 6.82
C ALA A 193 10.79 -22.61 7.27
N VAL A 194 11.17 -21.36 6.94
CA VAL A 194 12.48 -20.78 7.30
C VAL A 194 12.25 -19.70 8.36
N PRO A 195 12.99 -19.71 9.49
CA PRO A 195 12.91 -18.65 10.48
C PRO A 195 13.15 -17.26 9.85
N GLN A 196 12.38 -16.26 10.28
CA GLN A 196 12.56 -14.89 9.79
C GLN A 196 13.92 -14.34 10.20
N ASP A 197 14.71 -13.89 9.22
CA ASP A 197 15.85 -13.00 9.48
C ASP A 197 15.33 -11.65 9.98
N PRO A 198 15.65 -11.22 11.21
CA PRO A 198 15.18 -9.95 11.74
C PRO A 198 15.54 -8.73 10.89
N LYS A 199 16.60 -8.82 10.09
CA LYS A 199 17.06 -7.78 9.17
C LYS A 199 16.52 -7.91 7.75
N ALA A 200 15.77 -8.98 7.48
CA ALA A 200 15.22 -9.27 6.15
C ALA A 200 16.22 -9.11 4.99
N LYS A 201 17.47 -9.58 5.18
CA LYS A 201 18.58 -9.39 4.22
C LYS A 201 18.27 -9.92 2.82
N SER A 202 17.41 -10.92 2.68
CA SER A 202 16.95 -11.43 1.39
C SER A 202 15.82 -10.61 0.77
N GLY A 203 15.30 -9.58 1.47
CA GLY A 203 14.11 -8.82 1.09
C GLY A 203 12.79 -9.54 1.35
N TYR A 204 12.80 -10.81 1.75
CA TYR A 204 11.60 -11.58 2.06
C TYR A 204 11.20 -11.47 3.53
N VAL A 205 9.90 -11.35 3.78
CA VAL A 205 9.31 -11.23 5.11
C VAL A 205 8.23 -12.29 5.30
N ASN A 206 8.32 -13.08 6.39
CA ASN A 206 7.29 -14.06 6.73
C ASN A 206 5.99 -13.38 7.19
N GLU A 207 4.86 -13.90 6.76
CA GLU A 207 3.54 -13.31 7.06
C GLU A 207 3.27 -13.20 8.57
N ASP A 208 3.55 -14.27 9.31
CA ASP A 208 3.30 -14.32 10.76
C ASP A 208 4.19 -13.33 11.52
N TYR A 209 5.42 -13.12 11.06
CA TYR A 209 6.31 -12.10 11.61
C TYR A 209 5.78 -10.69 11.35
N ALA A 210 5.39 -10.41 10.11
CA ALA A 210 4.80 -9.12 9.75
C ALA A 210 3.52 -8.83 10.56
N ILE A 211 2.63 -9.82 10.71
CA ILE A 211 1.40 -9.67 11.49
C ILE A 211 1.73 -9.32 12.94
N LYS A 212 2.60 -10.09 13.60
CA LYS A 212 2.98 -9.85 15.00
C LYS A 212 3.58 -8.45 15.19
N LEU A 213 4.47 -8.04 14.29
CA LEU A 213 5.13 -6.74 14.36
C LEU A 213 4.15 -5.57 14.21
N ILE A 214 3.20 -5.69 13.30
CA ILE A 214 2.19 -4.66 13.02
C ILE A 214 1.16 -4.61 14.16
N GLU A 215 0.68 -5.76 14.63
CA GLU A 215 -0.30 -5.84 15.73
C GLU A 215 0.28 -5.37 17.06
N ALA A 216 1.60 -5.53 17.28
CA ALA A 216 2.28 -4.97 18.44
C ALA A 216 2.20 -3.44 18.53
N GLN A 217 1.88 -2.75 17.42
CA GLN A 217 1.66 -1.30 17.39
C GLN A 217 0.17 -0.91 17.54
N GLY A 218 -0.70 -1.86 17.87
CA GLY A 218 -2.12 -1.63 18.13
C GLY A 218 -3.06 -1.85 16.93
N PHE A 219 -2.54 -2.17 15.78
CA PHE A 219 -3.34 -2.59 14.62
C PHE A 219 -4.00 -3.96 14.86
N ARG A 220 -5.04 -4.24 14.09
CA ARG A 220 -5.65 -5.58 14.05
C ARG A 220 -5.75 -6.03 12.59
N LEU A 221 -5.29 -7.23 12.29
CA LEU A 221 -5.48 -7.85 10.98
C LEU A 221 -6.98 -8.06 10.70
N VAL A 222 -7.43 -7.64 9.52
CA VAL A 222 -8.83 -7.77 9.09
C VAL A 222 -8.96 -8.80 7.98
N ALA A 223 -8.05 -8.79 7.00
CA ALA A 223 -8.11 -9.68 5.86
C ALA A 223 -6.73 -9.87 5.20
N LYS A 224 -6.57 -11.02 4.55
CA LYS A 224 -5.46 -11.33 3.65
C LYS A 224 -5.99 -11.59 2.24
N SER A 225 -5.15 -11.36 1.22
CA SER A 225 -5.48 -11.63 -0.17
C SER A 225 -4.27 -12.21 -0.90
N GLU A 226 -4.53 -13.16 -1.77
CA GLU A 226 -3.53 -13.78 -2.65
C GLU A 226 -3.42 -13.06 -4.01
N VAL A 227 -4.00 -11.87 -4.13
CA VAL A 227 -4.04 -11.10 -5.38
C VAL A 227 -2.66 -10.84 -6.00
N ASN A 228 -1.62 -10.75 -5.17
CA ASN A 228 -0.23 -10.53 -5.58
C ASN A 228 0.67 -11.75 -5.35
N ALA A 229 0.06 -12.94 -5.17
CA ALA A 229 0.81 -14.17 -5.03
C ALA A 229 1.47 -14.58 -6.34
N ASN A 230 2.69 -15.11 -6.25
CA ASN A 230 3.40 -15.72 -7.37
C ASN A 230 3.98 -17.08 -6.95
N PRO A 231 3.29 -18.19 -7.26
CA PRO A 231 3.75 -19.53 -6.88
C PRO A 231 5.02 -19.99 -7.58
N LYS A 232 5.48 -19.26 -8.62
CA LYS A 232 6.77 -19.55 -9.28
C LYS A 232 7.98 -19.05 -8.50
N ASP A 233 7.77 -18.14 -7.54
CA ASP A 233 8.83 -17.58 -6.71
C ASP A 233 9.21 -18.57 -5.61
N THR A 234 10.39 -19.21 -5.75
CA THR A 234 10.92 -20.22 -4.82
C THR A 234 11.64 -19.62 -3.61
N LYS A 235 11.96 -18.31 -3.64
CA LYS A 235 12.51 -17.51 -2.52
C LYS A 235 13.93 -17.90 -2.07
N ASP A 236 14.64 -18.71 -2.83
CA ASP A 236 15.95 -19.28 -2.53
C ASP A 236 17.08 -18.76 -3.45
N TYR A 237 16.94 -17.51 -3.90
CA TYR A 237 17.85 -16.91 -4.86
C TYR A 237 19.12 -16.33 -4.21
N PRO A 238 20.27 -16.31 -4.95
CA PRO A 238 21.55 -15.83 -4.43
C PRO A 238 21.51 -14.41 -3.85
N GLU A 239 20.79 -13.49 -4.51
CA GLU A 239 20.63 -12.08 -4.08
C GLU A 239 19.23 -11.83 -3.52
N GLY A 240 18.60 -12.85 -2.96
CA GLY A 240 17.23 -12.74 -2.47
C GLY A 240 16.27 -12.23 -3.54
N VAL A 241 15.31 -11.43 -3.14
CA VAL A 241 14.26 -10.88 -4.02
C VAL A 241 14.83 -10.05 -5.17
N TRP A 242 16.00 -9.44 -4.99
CA TRP A 242 16.62 -8.59 -6.02
C TRP A 242 17.20 -9.38 -7.21
N THR A 243 17.28 -10.70 -7.13
CA THR A 243 17.57 -11.58 -8.26
C THR A 243 16.46 -11.51 -9.32
N LEU A 244 15.21 -11.33 -8.88
CA LEU A 244 14.03 -11.27 -9.74
C LEU A 244 13.83 -9.90 -10.41
N PRO A 245 12.95 -9.82 -11.45
CA PRO A 245 12.55 -8.55 -12.00
C PRO A 245 11.87 -7.65 -10.95
N PRO A 246 12.00 -6.33 -11.10
CA PRO A 246 12.68 -5.60 -12.17
C PRO A 246 14.17 -5.39 -11.91
N THR A 247 14.69 -5.83 -10.76
CA THR A 247 16.05 -5.49 -10.31
C THR A 247 17.11 -6.25 -11.11
N TYR A 248 16.94 -7.58 -11.26
CA TYR A 248 17.92 -8.45 -11.94
C TYR A 248 19.35 -8.22 -11.46
N GLN A 249 19.57 -8.29 -10.14
CA GLN A 249 20.87 -7.99 -9.50
C GLN A 249 22.04 -8.81 -10.08
N LEU A 250 21.76 -9.99 -10.64
CA LEU A 250 22.78 -10.84 -11.31
C LEU A 250 23.05 -10.42 -12.77
N GLY A 251 22.47 -9.31 -13.25
CA GLY A 251 22.67 -8.79 -14.60
C GLY A 251 22.16 -9.76 -15.67
N ALA A 252 23.06 -10.24 -16.53
CA ALA A 252 22.73 -11.16 -17.62
C ALA A 252 22.66 -12.62 -17.18
N LYS A 253 23.22 -12.98 -15.99
CA LYS A 253 23.27 -14.36 -15.52
C LYS A 253 21.85 -14.88 -15.28
N ASP A 254 21.49 -15.97 -15.98
CA ASP A 254 20.20 -16.67 -15.87
C ASP A 254 18.98 -15.73 -16.04
N ARG A 255 19.13 -14.61 -16.76
CA ARG A 255 18.11 -13.56 -16.87
C ARG A 255 16.78 -14.06 -17.41
N GLU A 256 16.80 -14.95 -18.41
CA GLU A 256 15.58 -15.54 -18.99
C GLU A 256 14.84 -16.40 -17.97
N LYS A 257 15.57 -17.18 -17.16
CA LYS A 257 15.01 -17.99 -16.08
C LYS A 257 14.26 -17.09 -15.07
N TYR A 258 14.90 -16.00 -14.63
CA TYR A 258 14.29 -15.09 -13.68
C TYR A 258 13.14 -14.25 -14.29
N ALA A 259 13.23 -13.90 -15.56
CA ALA A 259 12.14 -13.26 -16.28
C ALA A 259 10.90 -14.17 -16.38
N ALA A 260 11.09 -15.48 -16.59
CA ALA A 260 9.99 -16.45 -16.64
C ALA A 260 9.27 -16.65 -15.29
N ILE A 261 9.95 -16.36 -14.17
CA ILE A 261 9.35 -16.33 -12.84
C ILE A 261 8.48 -15.07 -12.69
N GLY A 262 8.96 -13.91 -13.14
CA GLY A 262 8.32 -12.62 -12.96
C GLY A 262 8.69 -11.93 -11.65
N GLU A 263 7.90 -10.94 -11.22
CA GLU A 263 8.11 -10.28 -9.92
C GLU A 263 7.83 -11.26 -8.78
N SER A 264 8.43 -11.00 -7.61
CA SER A 264 8.33 -11.85 -6.41
C SER A 264 6.90 -12.15 -5.98
N ASP A 265 6.74 -13.26 -5.26
CA ASP A 265 5.56 -13.56 -4.47
C ASP A 265 5.34 -12.51 -3.38
N ARG A 266 4.09 -12.07 -3.20
CA ARG A 266 3.77 -11.03 -2.20
C ARG A 266 2.51 -11.38 -1.44
N PHE A 267 2.59 -11.27 -0.12
CA PHE A 267 1.38 -11.19 0.66
C PHE A 267 0.74 -9.81 0.51
N THR A 268 -0.57 -9.76 0.63
CA THR A 268 -1.36 -8.53 0.63
C THR A 268 -2.31 -8.57 1.81
N MET A 269 -2.16 -7.63 2.74
CA MET A 269 -2.88 -7.63 4.01
C MET A 269 -3.54 -6.29 4.27
N ARG A 270 -4.69 -6.34 4.93
CA ARG A 270 -5.44 -5.18 5.40
C ARG A 270 -5.57 -5.24 6.91
N PHE A 271 -5.07 -4.22 7.57
CA PHE A 271 -5.22 -4.00 9.00
C PHE A 271 -6.13 -2.80 9.27
N VAL A 272 -6.69 -2.75 10.45
CA VAL A 272 -7.49 -1.63 10.94
C VAL A 272 -6.88 -1.08 12.23
N LYS A 273 -6.89 0.24 12.39
CA LYS A 273 -6.80 0.87 13.71
C LYS A 273 -8.15 0.73 14.40
N PRO A 274 -8.27 -0.02 15.51
CA PRO A 274 -9.57 -0.21 16.17
C PRO A 274 -10.26 1.12 16.47
N ALA A 275 -11.57 1.18 16.23
CA ALA A 275 -12.41 2.24 16.79
C ALA A 275 -12.52 1.97 18.30
N ARG A 276 -12.20 2.96 19.12
CA ARG A 276 -12.35 2.84 20.58
C ARG A 276 -13.81 2.66 20.94
#